data_93ba4c0ddd48647d338093750684f5e0
#
_entry.id   93ba4c0ddd48647d338093750684f5e0
#
_cell.length_a   1.000
_cell.length_b   1.000
_cell.length_c   1.000
_cell.angle_alpha   90.00
_cell.angle_beta   90.00
_cell.angle_gamma   90.00
#
_symmetry.space_group_name_H-M   'P 1'
#
loop_
_entity.id
_entity.type
_entity.pdbx_description
1 polymer ?
#
loop_
_entity_poly.entity_id
_entity_poly.type
_entity_poly.pdbx_seq_one_letter_code
_entity_poly.pdbx_strand_id
1 'polypeptide(L)'
;MAVLQGRTRAELRQSIGYNLGAIYVSSSSGNGHADKNTIVDSTLVGGDDNHNGKWVIFNDADGTSGQTTRVSDYTASSTTLTLSPVLAAQTATSDTYELWDDIYNPTAINEFINQSILDATG
;
A
#
# COMPACT_ATOMS: atom_id res chain seq x y z
N MET A 1 -13.68 9.16 -22.15
CA MET A 1 -12.73 9.89 -21.34
C MET A 1 -11.31 9.53 -21.69
N ALA A 2 -10.69 10.34 -22.55
CA ALA A 2 -9.35 10.08 -23.04
C ALA A 2 -8.30 10.09 -21.92
N VAL A 3 -8.54 10.89 -20.87
CA VAL A 3 -7.58 11.05 -19.78
C VAL A 3 -7.36 9.77 -18.97
N LEU A 4 -8.30 8.83 -19.03
CA LEU A 4 -8.19 7.55 -18.31
C LEU A 4 -7.60 6.44 -19.16
N GLN A 5 -7.46 6.67 -20.45
CA GLN A 5 -6.96 5.68 -21.39
C GLN A 5 -5.48 5.39 -21.12
N GLY A 6 -5.10 4.13 -21.07
CA GLY A 6 -3.72 3.71 -20.86
C GLY A 6 -3.24 3.83 -19.42
N ARG A 7 -4.12 4.22 -18.48
CA ARG A 7 -3.77 4.31 -17.08
C ARG A 7 -4.40 3.17 -16.27
N THR A 8 -3.61 2.53 -15.42
CA THR A 8 -4.12 1.53 -14.49
C THR A 8 -4.79 2.22 -13.30
N ARG A 9 -5.65 1.47 -12.59
CA ARG A 9 -6.24 1.97 -11.34
C ARG A 9 -5.16 2.30 -10.31
N ALA A 10 -4.09 1.50 -10.23
CA ALA A 10 -2.98 1.77 -9.33
C ALA A 10 -2.29 3.09 -9.64
N GLU A 11 -2.06 3.40 -10.92
CA GLU A 11 -1.47 4.67 -11.33
C GLU A 11 -2.35 5.86 -10.97
N LEU A 12 -3.66 5.74 -11.16
CA LEU A 12 -4.62 6.78 -10.78
C LEU A 12 -4.66 6.96 -9.27
N ARG A 13 -4.65 5.87 -8.52
CA ARG A 13 -4.63 5.92 -7.05
C ARG A 13 -3.37 6.61 -6.55
N GLN A 14 -2.22 6.27 -7.09
CA GLN A 14 -0.95 6.87 -6.71
C GLN A 14 -0.93 8.36 -7.02
N SER A 15 -1.48 8.76 -8.17
CA SER A 15 -1.59 10.16 -8.56
C SER A 15 -2.42 10.96 -7.54
N ILE A 16 -3.53 10.40 -7.08
CA ILE A 16 -4.34 11.00 -6.02
C ILE A 16 -3.53 11.13 -4.73
N GLY A 17 -2.83 10.07 -4.34
CA GLY A 17 -2.02 10.04 -3.13
C GLY A 17 -0.91 11.09 -3.14
N TYR A 18 -0.23 11.26 -4.26
CA TYR A 18 0.81 12.27 -4.39
C TYR A 18 0.24 13.69 -4.31
N ASN A 19 -0.92 13.93 -4.92
CA ASN A 19 -1.58 15.23 -4.83
C ASN A 19 -2.03 15.56 -3.40
N LEU A 20 -2.40 14.55 -2.62
CA LEU A 20 -2.77 14.73 -1.21
C LEU A 20 -1.56 14.80 -0.28
N GLY A 21 -0.38 14.41 -0.75
CA GLY A 21 0.79 14.27 0.11
C GLY A 21 0.67 13.13 1.12
N ALA A 22 -0.10 12.09 0.79
CA ALA A 22 -0.54 11.07 1.73
C ALA A 22 0.00 9.68 1.45
N ILE A 23 0.85 9.52 0.43
CA ILE A 23 1.31 8.21 -0.03
C ILE A 23 2.84 8.11 -0.02
N TYR A 24 3.32 6.91 0.29
CA TYR A 24 4.71 6.51 0.10
C TYR A 24 4.72 5.20 -0.69
N VAL A 25 5.29 5.20 -1.88
CA VAL A 25 5.37 4.01 -2.76
C VAL A 25 6.78 3.44 -2.64
N SER A 26 6.87 2.16 -2.33
CA SER A 26 8.16 1.50 -2.12
C SER A 26 8.08 0.02 -2.45
N SER A 27 9.18 -0.66 -2.26
CA SER A 27 9.27 -2.12 -2.38
C SER A 27 10.01 -2.69 -1.19
N SER A 28 9.66 -3.92 -0.81
CA SER A 28 10.31 -4.59 0.31
C SER A 28 11.79 -4.85 -0.02
N SER A 29 12.65 -4.65 0.97
CA SER A 29 14.10 -4.86 0.84
C SER A 29 14.53 -6.25 1.29
N GLY A 30 13.63 -7.00 1.92
CA GLY A 30 13.87 -8.35 2.39
C GLY A 30 12.57 -9.13 2.50
N ASN A 31 12.67 -10.43 2.73
CA ASN A 31 11.50 -11.26 2.92
C ASN A 31 10.84 -10.94 4.26
N GLY A 32 9.51 -10.93 4.27
CA GLY A 32 8.74 -10.83 5.50
C GLY A 32 8.75 -12.14 6.28
N HIS A 33 8.14 -12.12 7.45
CA HIS A 33 8.05 -13.29 8.31
C HIS A 33 7.11 -14.34 7.71
N ALA A 34 7.36 -15.61 8.01
CA ALA A 34 6.54 -16.73 7.54
C ALA A 34 5.09 -16.66 8.04
N ASP A 35 4.82 -15.90 9.10
CA ASP A 35 3.46 -15.64 9.59
C ASP A 35 2.62 -14.76 8.67
N LYS A 36 3.20 -14.24 7.60
CA LYS A 36 2.51 -13.45 6.57
C LYS A 36 1.98 -12.11 7.11
N ASN A 37 2.68 -11.52 8.04
CA ASN A 37 2.21 -10.30 8.73
C ASN A 37 3.23 -9.18 8.77
N THR A 38 4.30 -9.24 7.98
CA THR A 38 5.34 -8.20 8.01
C THR A 38 5.79 -7.77 6.64
N ILE A 39 6.22 -6.51 6.55
CA ILE A 39 6.98 -5.95 5.43
C ILE A 39 8.30 -5.44 6.00
N VAL A 40 9.41 -5.83 5.40
CA VAL A 40 10.74 -5.31 5.73
C VAL A 40 11.17 -4.37 4.61
N ASP A 41 11.42 -3.11 4.94
CA ASP A 41 11.80 -2.10 3.95
C ASP A 41 12.81 -1.12 4.56
N SER A 42 14.06 -1.24 4.14
CA SER A 42 15.16 -0.44 4.66
C SER A 42 15.05 1.05 4.34
N THR A 43 14.14 1.44 3.44
CA THR A 43 13.94 2.86 3.11
C THR A 43 13.00 3.58 4.08
N LEU A 44 12.30 2.85 4.93
CA LEU A 44 11.40 3.44 5.92
C LEU A 44 12.18 4.24 6.95
N VAL A 45 11.65 5.40 7.32
CA VAL A 45 12.27 6.32 8.29
C VAL A 45 11.32 6.59 9.45
N GLY A 46 11.86 7.15 10.52
CA GLY A 46 11.10 7.46 11.72
C GLY A 46 11.40 6.48 12.85
N GLY A 47 11.00 6.86 14.06
CA GLY A 47 11.17 6.03 15.25
C GLY A 47 10.13 4.93 15.34
N ASP A 48 10.19 4.13 16.39
CA ASP A 48 9.20 3.11 16.68
C ASP A 48 7.81 3.72 16.67
N ASP A 49 6.85 2.95 16.16
CA ASP A 49 5.43 3.29 16.07
C ASP A 49 5.11 4.43 15.10
N ASN A 50 6.09 5.00 14.39
CA ASN A 50 5.87 6.15 13.49
C ASN A 50 4.86 5.87 12.38
N HIS A 51 4.71 4.61 11.97
CA HIS A 51 3.81 4.23 10.90
C HIS A 51 2.55 3.50 11.37
N ASN A 52 2.33 3.42 12.67
CA ASN A 52 1.16 2.73 13.22
C ASN A 52 -0.14 3.37 12.71
N GLY A 53 -1.08 2.53 12.33
CA GLY A 53 -2.40 2.96 11.83
C GLY A 53 -2.44 3.26 10.35
N LYS A 54 -1.30 3.38 9.67
CA LYS A 54 -1.28 3.63 8.23
C LYS A 54 -1.82 2.43 7.46
N TRP A 55 -2.36 2.70 6.26
CA TRP A 55 -2.88 1.67 5.39
C TRP A 55 -1.81 1.20 4.41
N VAL A 56 -1.88 -0.08 4.06
CA VAL A 56 -0.98 -0.69 3.07
C VAL A 56 -1.82 -1.35 1.99
N ILE A 57 -1.44 -1.15 0.73
CA ILE A 57 -1.98 -1.92 -0.39
C ILE A 57 -0.82 -2.39 -1.26
N PHE A 58 -0.85 -3.64 -1.67
CA PHE A 58 0.19 -4.22 -2.52
C PHE A 58 -0.14 -3.99 -3.99
N ASN A 59 0.88 -3.65 -4.77
CA ASN A 59 0.74 -3.42 -6.21
C ASN A 59 1.22 -4.63 -7.02
N ASP A 60 2.46 -5.03 -6.83
CA ASP A 60 3.06 -6.15 -7.55
C ASP A 60 3.72 -7.06 -6.52
N ALA A 61 3.05 -8.16 -6.21
CA ALA A 61 3.47 -9.09 -5.18
C ALA A 61 2.81 -10.45 -5.43
N ASP A 62 3.59 -11.51 -5.30
CA ASP A 62 3.07 -12.87 -5.47
C ASP A 62 2.06 -13.20 -4.37
N GLY A 63 0.81 -13.41 -4.77
CA GLY A 63 -0.25 -13.84 -3.87
C GLY A 63 -0.89 -12.74 -3.03
N THR A 64 -0.40 -11.50 -3.08
CA THR A 64 -0.94 -10.39 -2.28
C THR A 64 -1.31 -9.15 -3.09
N SER A 65 -1.11 -9.15 -4.41
CA SER A 65 -1.46 -8.00 -5.27
C SER A 65 -2.90 -7.57 -5.04
N GLY A 66 -3.08 -6.28 -4.75
CA GLY A 66 -4.38 -5.69 -4.49
C GLY A 66 -4.88 -5.87 -3.05
N GLN A 67 -4.19 -6.64 -2.23
CA GLN A 67 -4.59 -6.81 -0.83
C GLN A 67 -4.32 -5.54 -0.04
N THR A 68 -5.30 -5.14 0.77
CA THR A 68 -5.22 -3.98 1.67
C THR A 68 -5.18 -4.46 3.10
N THR A 69 -4.28 -3.90 3.88
CA THR A 69 -4.17 -4.17 5.31
C THR A 69 -3.71 -2.92 6.05
N ARG A 70 -3.49 -3.02 7.34
CA ARG A 70 -3.15 -1.89 8.18
C ARG A 70 -1.91 -2.18 9.01
N VAL A 71 -1.10 -1.15 9.27
CA VAL A 71 0.06 -1.27 10.15
C VAL A 71 -0.41 -1.25 11.58
N SER A 72 -0.14 -2.34 12.30
CA SER A 72 -0.44 -2.44 13.73
C SER A 72 0.76 -2.06 14.59
N ASP A 73 1.99 -2.17 14.04
CA ASP A 73 3.22 -1.84 14.74
C ASP A 73 4.34 -1.58 13.74
N TYR A 74 5.25 -0.65 14.08
CA TYR A 74 6.45 -0.41 13.31
C TYR A 74 7.67 -0.47 14.23
N THR A 75 8.65 -1.31 13.86
CA THR A 75 9.91 -1.45 14.60
C THR A 75 11.03 -0.81 13.80
N ALA A 76 11.54 0.32 14.29
CA ALA A 76 12.53 1.13 13.57
C ALA A 76 13.87 0.41 13.42
N SER A 77 14.32 -0.35 14.42
CA SER A 77 15.62 -1.03 14.38
C SER A 77 15.75 -2.04 13.26
N SER A 78 14.65 -2.65 12.85
CA SER A 78 14.59 -3.62 11.75
C SER A 78 13.83 -3.09 10.53
N THR A 79 13.34 -1.85 10.57
CA THR A 79 12.49 -1.22 9.55
C THR A 79 11.36 -2.15 9.11
N THR A 80 10.67 -2.73 10.09
CA THR A 80 9.63 -3.74 9.85
C THR A 80 8.26 -3.19 10.22
N LEU A 81 7.34 -3.26 9.24
CA LEU A 81 5.92 -3.01 9.46
C LEU A 81 5.26 -4.34 9.85
N THR A 82 4.55 -4.34 10.96
CA THR A 82 3.69 -5.47 11.36
C THR A 82 2.26 -5.15 10.95
N LEU A 83 1.58 -6.10 10.33
CA LEU A 83 0.33 -5.86 9.63
C LEU A 83 -0.81 -6.66 10.26
N SER A 84 -2.01 -6.07 10.27
CA SER A 84 -3.24 -6.73 10.68
C SER A 84 -4.40 -6.20 9.81
N PRO A 85 -5.19 -7.07 9.19
CA PRO A 85 -5.10 -8.53 9.17
C PRO A 85 -3.86 -9.06 8.44
N VAL A 86 -3.56 -10.34 8.64
CA VAL A 86 -2.41 -10.99 8.00
C VAL A 86 -2.62 -11.08 6.48
N LEU A 87 -1.53 -11.23 5.77
CA LEU A 87 -1.53 -11.29 4.31
C LEU A 87 -1.90 -12.69 3.81
N ALA A 88 -2.29 -12.78 2.55
CA ALA A 88 -2.57 -14.06 1.89
C ALA A 88 -1.29 -14.87 1.65
N ALA A 89 -0.14 -14.19 1.50
CA ALA A 89 1.15 -14.83 1.26
C ALA A 89 2.26 -14.06 1.98
N GLN A 90 3.39 -14.72 2.18
CA GLN A 90 4.58 -14.08 2.75
C GLN A 90 5.12 -13.04 1.78
N THR A 91 5.46 -11.85 2.29
CA THR A 91 6.08 -10.80 1.50
C THR A 91 7.48 -11.24 1.08
N ALA A 92 7.76 -11.11 -0.20
CA ALA A 92 9.07 -11.41 -0.78
C ALA A 92 9.83 -10.12 -1.08
N THR A 93 11.15 -10.22 -1.17
CA THR A 93 12.00 -9.12 -1.60
C THR A 93 11.50 -8.57 -2.94
N SER A 94 11.44 -7.25 -3.06
CA SER A 94 10.98 -6.52 -4.26
C SER A 94 9.47 -6.51 -4.49
N ASP A 95 8.67 -7.04 -3.58
CA ASP A 95 7.22 -6.83 -3.63
C ASP A 95 6.93 -5.35 -3.44
N THR A 96 6.14 -4.77 -4.35
CA THR A 96 5.82 -3.34 -4.32
C THR A 96 4.54 -3.07 -3.55
N TYR A 97 4.54 -1.99 -2.79
CA TYR A 97 3.40 -1.61 -1.96
C TYR A 97 3.28 -0.10 -1.86
N GLU A 98 2.10 0.35 -1.44
CA GLU A 98 1.83 1.75 -1.10
C GLU A 98 1.52 1.83 0.38
N LEU A 99 2.11 2.81 1.04
CA LEU A 99 1.82 3.14 2.44
C LEU A 99 1.05 4.46 2.45
N TRP A 100 -0.17 4.43 2.98
CA TRP A 100 -1.08 5.57 3.00
C TRP A 100 -1.29 6.08 4.42
N ASP A 101 -1.42 7.39 4.57
CA ASP A 101 -1.79 7.97 5.86
C ASP A 101 -3.09 7.35 6.37
N ASP A 102 -3.22 7.28 7.69
CA ASP A 102 -4.30 6.57 8.37
C ASP A 102 -5.70 7.07 8.02
N ILE A 103 -5.83 8.32 7.59
CA ILE A 103 -7.13 8.89 7.22
C ILE A 103 -7.59 8.51 5.80
N TYR A 104 -6.72 7.88 5.00
CA TYR A 104 -7.04 7.54 3.60
C TYR A 104 -6.95 6.04 3.38
N ASN A 105 -8.11 5.38 3.34
CA ASN A 105 -8.17 3.95 3.01
C ASN A 105 -8.02 3.77 1.50
N PRO A 106 -6.97 3.09 1.02
CA PRO A 106 -6.77 2.91 -0.43
C PRO A 106 -7.87 2.11 -1.12
N THR A 107 -8.59 1.25 -0.40
CA THR A 107 -9.76 0.57 -0.96
C THR A 107 -10.86 1.57 -1.28
N ALA A 108 -11.11 2.54 -0.40
CA ALA A 108 -12.09 3.60 -0.64
C ALA A 108 -11.65 4.49 -1.82
N ILE A 109 -10.35 4.76 -1.95
CA ILE A 109 -9.82 5.49 -3.11
C ILE A 109 -10.09 4.71 -4.40
N ASN A 110 -9.87 3.40 -4.40
CA ASN A 110 -10.17 2.53 -5.55
C ASN A 110 -11.65 2.59 -5.93
N GLU A 111 -12.54 2.56 -4.95
CA GLU A 111 -13.99 2.66 -5.18
C GLU A 111 -14.36 4.01 -5.79
N PHE A 112 -13.75 5.08 -5.29
CA PHE A 112 -13.95 6.41 -5.87
C PHE A 112 -13.50 6.46 -7.33
N ILE A 113 -12.34 5.88 -7.66
CA ILE A 113 -11.84 5.81 -9.04
C ILE A 113 -12.81 5.03 -9.90
N ASN A 114 -13.27 3.86 -9.46
CA ASN A 114 -14.21 3.02 -10.20
C ASN A 114 -15.52 3.78 -10.47
N GLN A 115 -16.04 4.47 -9.47
CA GLN A 115 -17.26 5.24 -9.61
C GLN A 115 -17.08 6.40 -10.60
N SER A 116 -15.94 7.08 -10.54
CA SER A 116 -15.62 8.17 -11.46
C SER A 116 -15.51 7.69 -12.91
N ILE A 117 -14.96 6.49 -13.14
CA ILE A 117 -14.90 5.88 -14.46
C ILE A 117 -16.30 5.55 -14.96
N LEU A 118 -17.15 4.95 -14.11
CA LEU A 118 -18.54 4.63 -14.47
C LEU A 118 -19.32 5.90 -14.79
N ASP A 119 -19.19 6.94 -14.00
CA ASP A 119 -19.86 8.21 -14.25
C ASP A 119 -19.40 8.86 -15.56
N ALA A 120 -18.11 8.71 -15.89
CA ALA A 120 -17.57 9.27 -17.14
C ALA A 120 -18.02 8.50 -18.37
N THR A 121 -18.32 7.20 -18.23
CA THR A 121 -18.71 6.33 -19.35
C THR A 121 -20.21 6.09 -19.42
N GLY A 122 -20.90 6.36 -18.35
CA GLY A 122 -22.33 6.15 -18.23
C GLY A 122 -23.16 7.33 -18.63
#